data_829a29e420058ffaf90fad44f871aea5
#
_entry.id   829a29e420058ffaf90fad44f871aea5
#
_cell.length_a   1.000
_cell.length_b   1.000
_cell.length_c   1.000
_cell.angle_alpha   90.00
_cell.angle_beta   90.00
_cell.angle_gamma   90.00
#
_symmetry.space_group_name_H-M   'P 1'
#
loop_
_entity.id
_entity.type
_entity.pdbx_description
1 polymer ?
#
loop_
_entity_poly.entity_id
_entity_poly.type
_entity_poly.pdbx_seq_one_letter_code
_entity_poly.pdbx_strand_id
1 'polypeptide(L)'
;MWNISRVYPGLWKLGNYPKDTEYTNFTATEKNCLAALQEHCTNYGVEFEITSDGKTNTLNIKAKAGITHTFTLKYGRGRGLYQLSRTNVNNAGITNRLFIYGGTENLGKNYGHTKLCLPGTTRLTSYLEDAESIAAYGIKENEKNYTNIKPGRIGTVTALGTDKITFIDNTMFDLNAKEADGKTTKYLIEGTNAKIKFESGQLAGYEFDLHSYEHGTHKFVINKFQDENGTVFPSETSGAFQISVGDKYSILDIQLPQEYITEAEKDLKEAGTKDFETM
;
A
#
# COMPACT_ATOMS: atom_id res chain seq x y z
N MET A 1 11.41 -9.61 13.23
CA MET A 1 12.27 -9.46 14.44
C MET A 1 12.04 -10.54 15.49
N TRP A 2 10.78 -10.86 15.87
CA TRP A 2 10.50 -11.86 16.93
C TRP A 2 11.21 -13.21 16.71
N ASN A 3 11.17 -13.78 15.52
CA ASN A 3 11.84 -15.05 15.21
C ASN A 3 13.37 -14.99 15.36
N ILE A 4 13.98 -13.88 14.96
CA ILE A 4 15.43 -13.68 15.11
C ILE A 4 15.79 -13.55 16.59
N SER A 5 15.03 -12.77 17.34
CA SER A 5 15.26 -12.58 18.77
C SER A 5 15.04 -13.84 19.61
N ARG A 6 14.19 -14.75 19.15
CA ARG A 6 13.97 -16.06 19.80
C ARG A 6 15.20 -16.98 19.68
N VAL A 7 15.87 -16.97 18.51
CA VAL A 7 17.03 -17.83 18.27
C VAL A 7 18.31 -17.18 18.79
N TYR A 8 18.41 -15.84 18.69
CA TYR A 8 19.58 -15.05 19.11
C TYR A 8 19.17 -13.94 20.07
N PRO A 9 18.81 -14.28 21.31
CA PRO A 9 18.31 -13.29 22.28
C PRO A 9 19.36 -12.23 22.58
N GLY A 10 18.96 -10.97 22.51
CA GLY A 10 19.82 -9.82 22.81
C GLY A 10 20.84 -9.42 21.73
N LEU A 11 21.00 -10.23 20.67
CA LEU A 11 21.95 -9.92 19.59
C LEU A 11 21.35 -9.03 18.49
N TRP A 12 20.03 -8.90 18.42
CA TRP A 12 19.35 -8.16 17.39
C TRP A 12 18.32 -7.18 17.97
N LYS A 13 18.28 -5.96 17.42
CA LYS A 13 17.25 -4.98 17.69
C LYS A 13 16.72 -4.37 16.40
N LEU A 14 15.47 -3.92 16.43
CA LEU A 14 14.89 -3.10 15.37
C LEU A 14 15.31 -1.64 15.60
N GLY A 15 15.87 -1.03 14.58
CA GLY A 15 16.24 0.38 14.56
C GLY A 15 15.14 1.24 13.93
N ASN A 16 15.53 2.13 13.02
CA ASN A 16 14.61 3.00 12.31
C ASN A 16 13.81 2.22 11.26
N TYR A 17 12.52 2.54 11.13
CA TYR A 17 11.64 1.99 10.09
C TYR A 17 10.54 3.01 9.75
N PRO A 18 9.99 2.98 8.51
CA PRO A 18 8.84 3.79 8.15
C PRO A 18 7.64 3.45 9.05
N LYS A 19 6.92 4.46 9.52
CA LYS A 19 5.76 4.28 10.41
C LYS A 19 4.43 4.33 9.67
N ASP A 20 4.42 5.06 8.57
CA ASP A 20 3.22 5.33 7.75
C ASP A 20 3.31 4.49 6.47
N THR A 21 3.10 3.18 6.63
CA THR A 21 3.06 2.22 5.51
C THR A 21 1.70 1.55 5.47
N GLU A 22 1.27 1.15 4.29
CA GLU A 22 0.07 0.32 4.13
C GLU A 22 0.23 -1.03 4.82
N TYR A 23 -0.88 -1.55 5.31
CA TYR A 23 -0.93 -2.90 5.86
C TYR A 23 -1.07 -3.91 4.74
N THR A 24 -0.16 -4.87 4.65
CA THR A 24 -0.28 -5.99 3.74
C THR A 24 -0.07 -7.31 4.48
N ASN A 25 -0.77 -8.35 4.04
CA ASN A 25 -0.55 -9.69 4.56
C ASN A 25 0.74 -10.24 3.97
N PHE A 26 1.65 -10.65 4.84
CA PHE A 26 2.91 -11.27 4.47
C PHE A 26 3.05 -12.64 5.13
N THR A 27 3.21 -13.67 4.33
CA THR A 27 3.44 -15.04 4.79
C THR A 27 4.79 -15.54 4.26
N ALA A 28 5.67 -15.94 5.16
CA ALA A 28 6.95 -16.55 4.81
C ALA A 28 6.94 -18.02 5.25
N THR A 29 6.77 -18.94 4.31
CA THR A 29 6.78 -20.38 4.55
C THR A 29 8.10 -20.96 4.05
N GLU A 30 8.74 -21.79 4.88
CA GLU A 30 10.01 -22.49 4.55
C GLU A 30 11.17 -21.58 4.10
N LYS A 31 11.18 -20.33 4.56
CA LYS A 31 12.22 -19.34 4.22
C LYS A 31 13.12 -19.03 5.42
N ASN A 32 14.41 -18.80 5.16
CA ASN A 32 15.28 -18.24 6.18
C ASN A 32 14.97 -16.76 6.42
N CYS A 33 15.42 -16.23 7.56
CA CYS A 33 15.11 -14.86 7.98
C CYS A 33 15.58 -13.80 6.97
N LEU A 34 16.70 -14.01 6.27
CA LEU A 34 17.19 -13.06 5.28
C LEU A 34 16.31 -13.05 4.04
N ALA A 35 15.95 -14.22 3.50
CA ALA A 35 15.06 -14.31 2.35
C ALA A 35 13.67 -13.71 2.65
N ALA A 36 13.11 -13.98 3.84
CA ALA A 36 11.86 -13.39 4.28
C ALA A 36 11.96 -11.86 4.41
N LEU A 37 13.08 -11.33 4.92
CA LEU A 37 13.32 -9.89 5.01
C LEU A 37 13.44 -9.24 3.63
N GLN A 38 14.17 -9.87 2.70
CA GLN A 38 14.34 -9.37 1.33
C GLN A 38 13.00 -9.31 0.59
N GLU A 39 12.18 -10.36 0.69
CA GLU A 39 10.85 -10.38 0.09
C GLU A 39 9.92 -9.34 0.72
N HIS A 40 9.94 -9.20 2.04
CA HIS A 40 9.19 -8.16 2.73
C HIS A 40 9.60 -6.76 2.25
N CYS A 41 10.90 -6.48 2.15
CA CYS A 41 11.38 -5.20 1.64
C CYS A 41 10.97 -4.96 0.18
N THR A 42 10.98 -5.99 -0.66
CA THR A 42 10.50 -5.90 -2.04
C THR A 42 9.02 -5.55 -2.10
N ASN A 43 8.18 -6.20 -1.29
CA ASN A 43 6.74 -5.96 -1.26
C ASN A 43 6.38 -4.53 -0.84
N TYR A 44 7.19 -3.94 0.04
CA TYR A 44 6.99 -2.55 0.50
C TYR A 44 7.81 -1.51 -0.27
N GLY A 45 8.59 -1.91 -1.27
CA GLY A 45 9.46 -0.99 -2.01
C GLY A 45 10.50 -0.27 -1.14
N VAL A 46 10.96 -0.93 -0.07
CA VAL A 46 11.94 -0.39 0.88
C VAL A 46 13.23 -1.20 0.85
N GLU A 47 14.28 -0.65 1.42
CA GLU A 47 15.58 -1.29 1.55
C GLU A 47 15.94 -1.45 3.03
N PHE A 48 16.84 -2.38 3.34
CA PHE A 48 17.30 -2.54 4.70
C PHE A 48 18.81 -2.36 4.83
N GLU A 49 19.23 -1.95 6.00
CA GLU A 49 20.62 -1.79 6.38
C GLU A 49 20.84 -2.42 7.77
N ILE A 50 21.89 -3.19 7.89
CA ILE A 50 22.28 -3.77 9.17
C ILE A 50 23.53 -3.03 9.66
N THR A 51 23.44 -2.45 10.84
CA THR A 51 24.58 -1.83 11.53
C THR A 51 24.91 -2.62 12.79
N SER A 52 26.20 -2.76 13.11
CA SER A 52 26.65 -3.50 14.29
C SER A 52 27.57 -2.64 15.14
N ASP A 53 27.41 -2.71 16.44
CA ASP A 53 28.31 -2.10 17.43
C ASP A 53 29.33 -3.12 18.01
N GLY A 54 29.44 -4.29 17.37
CA GLY A 54 30.29 -5.39 17.82
C GLY A 54 29.67 -6.31 18.89
N LYS A 55 28.52 -5.89 19.46
CA LYS A 55 27.72 -6.67 20.43
C LYS A 55 26.31 -6.92 19.95
N THR A 56 25.70 -5.92 19.34
CA THR A 56 24.30 -5.96 18.90
C THR A 56 24.21 -5.55 17.44
N ASN A 57 23.41 -6.27 16.68
CA ASN A 57 23.05 -5.93 15.31
C ASN A 57 21.75 -5.16 15.30
N THR A 58 21.72 -4.03 14.61
CA THR A 58 20.53 -3.19 14.43
C THR A 58 20.06 -3.29 13.00
N LEU A 59 18.84 -3.72 12.82
CA LEU A 59 18.15 -3.74 11.52
C LEU A 59 17.40 -2.41 11.33
N ASN A 60 17.80 -1.64 10.33
CA ASN A 60 17.11 -0.42 9.91
C ASN A 60 16.39 -0.70 8.57
N ILE A 61 15.18 -0.21 8.42
CA ILE A 61 14.41 -0.25 7.18
C ILE A 61 14.24 1.19 6.69
N LYS A 62 14.57 1.46 5.44
CA LYS A 62 14.61 2.81 4.85
C LYS A 62 13.94 2.78 3.49
N ALA A 63 13.40 3.91 3.05
CA ALA A 63 12.91 4.04 1.67
C ALA A 63 14.05 3.83 0.66
N LYS A 64 15.27 4.26 1.02
CA LYS A 64 16.49 4.01 0.25
C LYS A 64 17.67 3.86 1.22
N ALA A 65 18.43 2.79 1.12
CA ALA A 65 19.65 2.59 1.87
C ALA A 65 20.86 3.09 1.05
N GLY A 66 21.96 3.43 1.75
CA GLY A 66 23.19 3.85 1.12
C GLY A 66 23.51 5.33 1.34
N ILE A 67 24.64 5.74 0.79
CA ILE A 67 25.18 7.10 0.93
C ILE A 67 25.45 7.63 -0.47
N THR A 68 24.99 8.85 -0.74
CA THR A 68 25.32 9.55 -1.97
C THR A 68 26.75 10.11 -1.85
N HIS A 69 27.63 9.66 -2.73
CA HIS A 69 29.00 10.15 -2.83
C HIS A 69 29.14 11.18 -3.95
N THR A 70 29.86 12.25 -3.68
CA THR A 70 30.14 13.34 -4.64
C THR A 70 31.52 13.26 -5.29
N PHE A 71 32.24 12.14 -5.11
CA PHE A 71 33.56 12.01 -5.70
C PHE A 71 33.50 11.72 -7.21
N THR A 72 34.42 12.30 -7.96
CA THR A 72 34.53 12.07 -9.39
C THR A 72 35.55 10.96 -9.69
N LEU A 73 35.07 9.90 -10.34
CA LEU A 73 35.96 8.86 -10.88
C LEU A 73 36.57 9.35 -12.21
N LYS A 74 37.88 9.18 -12.35
CA LYS A 74 38.58 9.48 -13.62
C LYS A 74 39.28 8.22 -14.11
N TYR A 75 39.38 8.08 -15.43
CA TYR A 75 40.11 6.98 -16.06
C TYR A 75 41.60 7.10 -15.80
N GLY A 76 42.27 5.99 -15.45
CA GLY A 76 43.67 5.89 -15.26
C GLY A 76 44.10 5.37 -13.88
N ARG A 77 45.35 4.93 -13.78
CA ARG A 77 45.92 4.33 -12.57
C ARG A 77 45.83 5.29 -11.37
N GLY A 78 45.29 4.81 -10.26
CA GLY A 78 45.10 5.62 -9.04
C GLY A 78 43.95 6.65 -9.08
N ARG A 79 43.15 6.65 -10.13
CA ARG A 79 42.03 7.62 -10.29
C ARG A 79 40.65 7.00 -10.15
N GLY A 80 40.60 5.75 -9.69
CA GLY A 80 39.33 5.07 -9.34
C GLY A 80 38.65 4.34 -10.48
N LEU A 81 38.93 4.66 -11.77
CA LEU A 81 38.34 3.99 -12.92
C LEU A 81 39.45 3.32 -13.76
N TYR A 82 39.51 1.98 -13.71
CA TYR A 82 40.54 1.20 -14.39
C TYR A 82 40.10 0.74 -15.80
N GLN A 83 38.82 0.54 -15.99
CA GLN A 83 38.27 0.09 -17.25
C GLN A 83 36.94 0.81 -17.52
N LEU A 84 36.73 1.24 -18.76
CA LEU A 84 35.48 1.76 -19.27
C LEU A 84 35.07 0.91 -20.46
N SER A 85 33.94 0.25 -20.38
CA SER A 85 33.34 -0.44 -21.52
C SER A 85 32.08 0.29 -21.96
N ARG A 86 31.90 0.45 -23.27
CA ARG A 86 30.69 0.97 -23.85
C ARG A 86 29.91 -0.17 -24.49
N THR A 87 28.70 -0.39 -24.00
CA THR A 87 27.75 -1.32 -24.62
C THR A 87 26.73 -0.53 -25.40
N ASN A 88 26.34 -1.01 -26.58
CA ASN A 88 25.23 -0.39 -27.31
C ASN A 88 23.95 -0.56 -26.51
N VAL A 89 23.25 0.52 -26.25
CA VAL A 89 21.92 0.49 -25.68
C VAL A 89 20.97 -0.06 -26.76
N ASN A 90 20.26 -1.12 -26.43
CA ASN A 90 19.19 -1.61 -27.29
C ASN A 90 18.03 -0.63 -27.22
N ASN A 91 17.73 0.06 -28.32
CA ASN A 91 16.63 1.03 -28.41
C ASN A 91 15.25 0.45 -28.04
N ALA A 92 15.10 -0.87 -28.05
CA ALA A 92 13.88 -1.55 -27.61
C ALA A 92 13.66 -1.47 -26.08
N GLY A 93 14.72 -1.15 -25.32
CA GLY A 93 14.63 -0.99 -23.87
C GLY A 93 14.41 0.44 -23.38
N ILE A 94 14.38 1.44 -24.29
CA ILE A 94 14.17 2.84 -23.91
C ILE A 94 12.67 3.10 -23.74
N THR A 95 12.29 3.60 -22.59
CA THR A 95 10.95 4.13 -22.31
C THR A 95 11.10 5.63 -22.02
N ASN A 96 10.50 6.49 -22.84
CA ASN A 96 10.53 7.93 -22.64
C ASN A 96 9.15 8.58 -22.48
N ARG A 97 8.09 7.76 -22.53
CA ARG A 97 6.76 8.10 -22.07
C ARG A 97 6.17 6.89 -21.35
N LEU A 98 5.95 7.02 -20.04
CA LEU A 98 5.40 5.97 -19.19
C LEU A 98 3.98 6.33 -18.78
N PHE A 99 2.99 5.56 -19.25
CA PHE A 99 1.62 5.63 -18.75
C PHE A 99 1.54 4.98 -17.39
N ILE A 100 0.89 5.66 -16.46
CA ILE A 100 0.85 5.28 -15.04
C ILE A 100 -0.59 5.24 -14.58
N TYR A 101 -1.00 4.10 -14.04
CA TYR A 101 -2.34 3.89 -13.49
C TYR A 101 -2.27 3.20 -12.15
N GLY A 102 -3.15 3.60 -11.24
CA GLY A 102 -3.37 2.92 -9.96
C GLY A 102 -4.49 1.90 -10.00
N GLY A 103 -4.96 1.51 -8.83
CA GLY A 103 -6.08 0.59 -8.64
C GLY A 103 -7.43 1.17 -9.05
N THR A 104 -8.46 0.34 -8.93
CA THR A 104 -9.83 0.66 -9.35
C THR A 104 -10.80 0.80 -8.17
N GLU A 105 -10.36 0.42 -6.97
CA GLU A 105 -11.22 0.39 -5.79
C GLU A 105 -11.42 1.78 -5.20
N ASN A 106 -12.57 2.00 -4.58
CA ASN A 106 -12.93 3.23 -3.86
C ASN A 106 -12.92 4.51 -4.73
N LEU A 107 -12.96 4.34 -6.05
CA LEU A 107 -13.13 5.43 -7.01
C LEU A 107 -14.61 5.63 -7.28
N GLY A 108 -15.12 6.81 -6.97
CA GLY A 108 -16.53 7.12 -7.19
C GLY A 108 -16.84 7.47 -8.64
N LYS A 109 -18.15 7.49 -8.97
CA LYS A 109 -18.64 7.92 -10.29
C LYS A 109 -18.14 9.31 -10.68
N ASN A 110 -17.93 10.18 -9.70
CA ASN A 110 -17.49 11.57 -9.90
C ASN A 110 -15.99 11.67 -10.23
N TYR A 111 -15.21 10.61 -10.03
CA TYR A 111 -13.81 10.59 -10.43
C TYR A 111 -13.65 10.61 -11.96
N GLY A 112 -14.63 10.07 -12.69
CA GLY A 112 -14.67 10.11 -14.16
C GLY A 112 -13.80 9.07 -14.86
N HIS A 113 -13.04 8.28 -14.13
CA HIS A 113 -12.15 7.24 -14.66
C HIS A 113 -12.31 5.94 -13.87
N THR A 114 -12.06 4.81 -14.53
CA THR A 114 -12.14 3.47 -13.92
C THR A 114 -10.88 3.06 -13.16
N LYS A 115 -9.76 3.73 -13.39
CA LYS A 115 -8.49 3.54 -12.70
C LYS A 115 -8.03 4.86 -12.14
N LEU A 116 -7.30 4.80 -11.03
CA LEU A 116 -6.61 5.98 -10.50
C LEU A 116 -5.57 6.47 -11.52
N CYS A 117 -5.57 7.77 -11.78
CA CYS A 117 -4.68 8.46 -12.72
C CYS A 117 -3.73 9.40 -11.97
N LEU A 118 -2.72 9.90 -12.64
CA LEU A 118 -1.87 10.97 -12.09
C LEU A 118 -2.69 12.24 -11.81
N PRO A 119 -2.29 13.06 -10.83
CA PRO A 119 -3.02 14.27 -10.45
C PRO A 119 -3.31 15.19 -11.65
N GLY A 120 -4.56 15.60 -11.81
CA GLY A 120 -4.97 16.52 -12.87
C GLY A 120 -4.92 15.97 -14.29
N THR A 121 -4.77 14.65 -14.45
CA THR A 121 -4.75 14.00 -15.75
C THR A 121 -6.02 13.18 -16.02
N THR A 122 -6.15 12.74 -17.25
CA THR A 122 -7.18 11.78 -17.67
C THR A 122 -6.53 10.44 -17.99
N ARG A 123 -7.32 9.41 -18.26
CA ARG A 123 -6.79 8.10 -18.70
C ARG A 123 -5.86 8.22 -19.91
N LEU A 124 -6.07 9.19 -20.81
CA LEU A 124 -5.24 9.35 -22.01
C LEU A 124 -3.98 10.21 -21.77
N THR A 125 -3.93 10.94 -20.67
CA THR A 125 -2.85 11.87 -20.35
C THR A 125 -2.13 11.51 -19.04
N SER A 126 -2.45 10.38 -18.44
CA SER A 126 -1.82 9.89 -17.20
C SER A 126 -0.47 9.26 -17.50
N TYR A 127 0.51 10.10 -17.89
CA TYR A 127 1.86 9.65 -18.17
C TYR A 127 2.91 10.65 -17.66
N LEU A 128 4.13 10.15 -17.49
CA LEU A 128 5.35 10.94 -17.35
C LEU A 128 6.14 10.83 -18.64
N GLU A 129 6.83 11.91 -19.04
CA GLU A 129 7.66 11.89 -20.24
C GLU A 129 8.98 12.64 -20.06
N ASP A 130 9.99 12.20 -20.82
CA ASP A 130 11.29 12.85 -20.98
C ASP A 130 11.37 13.49 -22.37
N ALA A 131 11.22 14.79 -22.42
CA ALA A 131 11.21 15.55 -23.66
C ALA A 131 12.56 15.50 -24.42
N GLU A 132 13.69 15.39 -23.71
CA GLU A 132 15.02 15.32 -24.33
C GLU A 132 15.21 13.96 -25.00
N SER A 133 14.83 12.89 -24.33
CA SER A 133 14.86 11.54 -24.88
C SER A 133 13.89 11.40 -26.07
N ILE A 134 12.69 11.98 -25.97
CA ILE A 134 11.72 12.00 -27.07
C ILE A 134 12.28 12.72 -28.31
N ALA A 135 12.95 13.86 -28.12
CA ALA A 135 13.57 14.58 -29.22
C ALA A 135 14.69 13.79 -29.90
N ALA A 136 15.43 12.96 -29.13
CA ALA A 136 16.55 12.19 -29.66
C ALA A 136 16.11 10.85 -30.32
N TYR A 137 15.09 10.18 -29.78
CA TYR A 137 14.74 8.79 -30.14
C TYR A 137 13.30 8.63 -30.62
N GLY A 138 12.52 9.69 -30.69
CA GLY A 138 11.08 9.61 -30.91
C GLY A 138 10.35 9.05 -29.69
N ILE A 139 9.01 9.02 -29.74
CA ILE A 139 8.19 8.55 -28.64
C ILE A 139 8.34 7.03 -28.50
N LYS A 140 8.67 6.58 -27.29
CA LYS A 140 8.77 5.20 -26.85
C LYS A 140 7.90 5.02 -25.61
N GLU A 141 6.74 4.44 -25.81
CA GLU A 141 5.70 4.31 -24.79
C GLU A 141 5.79 2.98 -24.06
N ASN A 142 5.50 3.02 -22.76
CA ASN A 142 5.26 1.85 -21.93
C ASN A 142 4.11 2.14 -20.95
N GLU A 143 3.55 1.12 -20.34
CA GLU A 143 2.47 1.24 -19.35
C GLU A 143 2.87 0.51 -18.07
N LYS A 144 2.59 1.12 -16.92
CA LYS A 144 2.74 0.48 -15.62
C LYS A 144 1.49 0.68 -14.77
N ASN A 145 1.02 -0.42 -14.20
CA ASN A 145 -0.17 -0.46 -13.35
C ASN A 145 0.24 -0.75 -11.90
N TYR A 146 -0.04 0.19 -11.00
CA TYR A 146 0.19 0.09 -9.56
C TYR A 146 -1.14 -0.24 -8.87
N THR A 147 -1.61 -1.47 -9.01
CA THR A 147 -2.94 -1.91 -8.53
C THR A 147 -3.09 -1.83 -7.02
N ASN A 148 -1.99 -1.82 -6.28
CA ASN A 148 -1.94 -1.63 -4.83
C ASN A 148 -2.10 -0.16 -4.41
N ILE A 149 -1.86 0.81 -5.31
CA ILE A 149 -2.06 2.23 -5.02
C ILE A 149 -3.47 2.61 -5.44
N LYS A 150 -4.32 2.86 -4.46
CA LYS A 150 -5.75 3.15 -4.61
C LYS A 150 -6.20 4.01 -3.45
N PRO A 151 -7.29 4.78 -3.59
CA PRO A 151 -7.84 5.49 -2.45
C PRO A 151 -8.20 4.52 -1.32
N GLY A 152 -7.67 4.76 -0.15
CA GLY A 152 -7.86 3.91 1.01
C GLY A 152 -8.01 4.73 2.29
N ARG A 153 -8.78 4.21 3.24
CA ARG A 153 -8.86 4.71 4.61
C ARG A 153 -8.63 3.56 5.56
N ILE A 154 -7.63 3.72 6.42
CA ILE A 154 -7.40 2.78 7.50
C ILE A 154 -8.08 3.30 8.78
N GLY A 155 -9.14 2.62 9.18
CA GLY A 155 -9.83 2.86 10.44
C GLY A 155 -9.23 2.05 11.59
N THR A 156 -9.66 2.37 12.81
CA THR A 156 -9.27 1.64 14.02
C THR A 156 -10.50 1.30 14.82
N VAL A 157 -10.63 0.06 15.24
CA VAL A 157 -11.67 -0.37 16.17
C VAL A 157 -11.41 0.26 17.53
N THR A 158 -12.28 1.18 17.95
CA THR A 158 -12.16 1.90 19.23
C THR A 158 -12.97 1.24 20.35
N ALA A 159 -14.05 0.54 20.02
CA ALA A 159 -14.87 -0.22 20.96
C ALA A 159 -15.60 -1.34 20.24
N LEU A 160 -16.13 -2.29 21.01
CA LEU A 160 -16.88 -3.44 20.52
C LEU A 160 -18.34 -3.40 21.00
N GLY A 161 -19.24 -3.94 20.18
CA GLY A 161 -20.59 -4.27 20.62
C GLY A 161 -20.64 -5.54 21.47
N THR A 162 -21.84 -5.88 21.93
CA THR A 162 -22.08 -7.12 22.70
C THR A 162 -22.15 -8.38 21.83
N ASP A 163 -22.38 -8.17 20.52
CA ASP A 163 -22.62 -9.20 19.52
C ASP A 163 -21.34 -9.45 18.73
N LYS A 164 -20.46 -9.95 18.73
CA LYS A 164 -19.20 -10.23 18.00
C LYS A 164 -19.06 -9.69 16.55
N ILE A 165 -20.12 -9.06 16.01
CA ILE A 165 -20.17 -8.49 14.64
C ILE A 165 -20.26 -6.98 14.64
N THR A 166 -20.35 -6.36 15.81
CA THR A 166 -20.47 -4.91 15.96
C THR A 166 -19.19 -4.32 16.52
N PHE A 167 -18.72 -3.25 15.88
CA PHE A 167 -17.60 -2.45 16.37
C PHE A 167 -17.84 -0.94 16.14
N ILE A 168 -17.05 -0.11 16.80
CA ILE A 168 -17.14 1.34 16.76
C ILE A 168 -15.79 1.90 16.29
N ASP A 169 -15.84 2.89 15.39
CA ASP A 169 -14.71 3.75 15.02
C ASP A 169 -15.11 5.21 15.13
N ASN A 170 -14.69 5.88 16.18
CA ASN A 170 -15.06 7.27 16.46
C ASN A 170 -14.51 8.28 15.45
N THR A 171 -13.63 7.86 14.54
CA THR A 171 -13.01 8.73 13.52
C THR A 171 -13.67 8.62 12.15
N MET A 172 -14.68 7.73 11.99
CA MET A 172 -15.35 7.54 10.71
C MET A 172 -16.23 8.74 10.36
N PHE A 173 -16.10 9.21 9.12
CA PHE A 173 -17.03 10.19 8.55
C PHE A 173 -18.43 9.61 8.39
N ASP A 174 -19.42 10.47 8.13
CA ASP A 174 -20.80 10.00 7.92
C ASP A 174 -20.93 9.24 6.58
N LEU A 175 -20.81 7.92 6.64
CA LEU A 175 -20.96 7.04 5.48
C LEU A 175 -22.36 7.12 4.84
N ASN A 176 -23.38 7.47 5.63
CA ASN A 176 -24.79 7.61 5.18
C ASN A 176 -25.13 9.00 4.65
N ALA A 177 -24.13 9.91 4.61
CA ALA A 177 -24.34 11.25 4.10
C ALA A 177 -24.99 11.24 2.72
N LYS A 178 -25.86 12.21 2.48
CA LYS A 178 -26.57 12.39 1.22
C LYS A 178 -26.00 13.55 0.42
N GLU A 179 -26.16 13.49 -0.89
CA GLU A 179 -25.93 14.62 -1.78
C GLU A 179 -26.96 15.73 -1.52
N ALA A 180 -26.79 16.87 -2.19
CA ALA A 180 -27.69 18.03 -2.05
C ALA A 180 -29.15 17.73 -2.41
N ASP A 181 -29.42 16.66 -3.16
CA ASP A 181 -30.76 16.19 -3.50
C ASP A 181 -31.47 15.48 -2.33
N GLY A 182 -30.78 15.22 -1.23
CA GLY A 182 -31.25 14.52 -0.04
C GLY A 182 -31.62 13.04 -0.26
N LYS A 183 -31.38 12.50 -1.46
CA LYS A 183 -31.72 11.12 -1.86
C LYS A 183 -30.51 10.28 -2.16
N THR A 184 -29.66 10.76 -3.04
CA THR A 184 -28.47 10.04 -3.50
C THR A 184 -27.45 9.92 -2.35
N THR A 185 -26.91 8.74 -2.14
CA THR A 185 -25.83 8.53 -1.17
C THR A 185 -24.52 9.11 -1.69
N LYS A 186 -23.81 9.84 -0.84
CA LYS A 186 -22.55 10.50 -1.20
C LYS A 186 -21.37 9.53 -1.31
N TYR A 187 -21.34 8.56 -0.41
CA TYR A 187 -20.21 7.65 -0.28
C TYR A 187 -20.55 6.21 -0.62
N LEU A 188 -21.75 5.75 -0.37
CA LEU A 188 -22.17 4.40 -0.73
C LEU A 188 -22.49 4.32 -2.23
N ILE A 189 -21.99 3.28 -2.89
CA ILE A 189 -22.23 3.04 -4.32
C ILE A 189 -23.53 2.22 -4.45
N GLU A 190 -24.49 2.76 -5.18
CA GLU A 190 -25.78 2.10 -5.40
C GLU A 190 -25.60 0.76 -6.12
N GLY A 191 -26.23 -0.28 -5.60
CA GLY A 191 -26.14 -1.65 -6.13
C GLY A 191 -24.88 -2.40 -5.75
N THR A 192 -24.03 -1.83 -4.89
CA THR A 192 -22.82 -2.48 -4.38
C THR A 192 -22.85 -2.46 -2.86
N ASN A 193 -22.52 -3.59 -2.23
CA ASN A 193 -22.36 -3.65 -0.78
C ASN A 193 -20.98 -3.15 -0.41
N ALA A 194 -20.90 -2.17 0.48
CA ALA A 194 -19.64 -1.78 1.09
C ALA A 194 -19.08 -2.97 1.91
N LYS A 195 -17.77 -3.11 1.94
CA LYS A 195 -17.08 -4.18 2.67
C LYS A 195 -16.11 -3.63 3.69
N ILE A 196 -15.95 -4.34 4.77
CA ILE A 196 -14.94 -4.12 5.79
C ILE A 196 -13.88 -5.21 5.65
N LYS A 197 -12.65 -4.81 5.37
CA LYS A 197 -11.49 -5.70 5.35
C LYS A 197 -10.61 -5.41 6.55
N PHE A 198 -10.38 -6.41 7.39
CA PHE A 198 -9.45 -6.25 8.50
C PHE A 198 -8.01 -6.35 8.02
N GLU A 199 -7.19 -5.37 8.40
CA GLU A 199 -5.78 -5.27 8.00
C GLU A 199 -4.84 -5.74 9.13
N SER A 200 -5.36 -5.86 10.35
CA SER A 200 -4.62 -6.37 11.49
C SER A 200 -5.51 -7.18 12.43
N GLY A 201 -4.91 -7.79 13.44
CA GLY A 201 -5.62 -8.62 14.41
C GLY A 201 -5.88 -10.05 13.91
N GLN A 202 -6.80 -10.73 14.56
CA GLN A 202 -7.08 -12.14 14.27
C GLN A 202 -7.87 -12.36 12.97
N LEU A 203 -8.52 -11.29 12.48
CA LEU A 203 -9.27 -11.29 11.23
C LEU A 203 -8.50 -10.65 10.08
N ALA A 204 -7.20 -10.41 10.22
CA ALA A 204 -6.38 -9.80 9.18
C ALA A 204 -6.52 -10.57 7.85
N GLY A 205 -6.86 -9.83 6.77
CA GLY A 205 -7.09 -10.37 5.43
C GLY A 205 -8.51 -10.84 5.14
N TYR A 206 -9.38 -10.95 6.15
CA TYR A 206 -10.78 -11.30 5.94
C TYR A 206 -11.61 -10.08 5.56
N GLU A 207 -12.53 -10.27 4.62
CA GLU A 207 -13.47 -9.27 4.13
C GLU A 207 -14.89 -9.64 4.54
N PHE A 208 -15.65 -8.66 5.03
CA PHE A 208 -17.03 -8.82 5.49
C PHE A 208 -17.91 -7.79 4.82
N ASP A 209 -19.08 -8.19 4.34
CA ASP A 209 -20.07 -7.24 3.86
C ASP A 209 -20.55 -6.35 5.02
N LEU A 210 -20.63 -5.06 4.78
CA LEU A 210 -21.20 -4.12 5.74
C LEU A 210 -22.74 -4.32 5.76
N HIS A 211 -23.27 -4.69 6.93
CA HIS A 211 -24.71 -4.77 7.13
C HIS A 211 -25.32 -3.38 7.33
N SER A 212 -24.75 -2.59 8.22
CA SER A 212 -25.20 -1.23 8.51
C SER A 212 -24.12 -0.37 9.17
N TYR A 213 -24.25 0.94 9.00
CA TYR A 213 -23.48 1.95 9.72
C TYR A 213 -24.42 2.97 10.35
N GLU A 214 -24.20 3.32 11.60
CA GLU A 214 -24.93 4.36 12.34
C GLU A 214 -23.96 5.47 12.73
N HIS A 215 -24.11 6.65 12.11
CA HIS A 215 -23.16 7.74 12.32
C HIS A 215 -23.22 8.32 13.74
N GLY A 216 -24.42 8.45 14.33
CA GLY A 216 -24.59 9.03 15.67
C GLY A 216 -23.82 8.31 16.78
N THR A 217 -23.57 7.03 16.59
CA THR A 217 -22.80 6.16 17.50
C THR A 217 -21.51 5.65 16.90
N HIS A 218 -21.18 6.03 15.66
CA HIS A 218 -20.06 5.53 14.86
C HIS A 218 -19.97 4.00 14.81
N LYS A 219 -21.14 3.36 14.81
CA LYS A 219 -21.30 1.93 14.95
C LYS A 219 -21.39 1.23 13.61
N PHE A 220 -20.53 0.25 13.40
CA PHE A 220 -20.55 -0.67 12.26
C PHE A 220 -21.13 -2.02 12.70
N VAL A 221 -21.94 -2.59 11.82
CA VAL A 221 -22.41 -3.98 11.93
C VAL A 221 -22.01 -4.69 10.64
N ILE A 222 -21.31 -5.82 10.75
CA ILE A 222 -20.89 -6.62 9.59
C ILE A 222 -21.73 -7.90 9.49
N ASN A 223 -21.84 -8.42 8.27
CA ASN A 223 -22.44 -9.72 8.03
C ASN A 223 -21.44 -10.83 8.37
N LYS A 224 -21.93 -11.90 8.97
CA LYS A 224 -21.15 -13.13 9.12
C LYS A 224 -21.04 -13.83 7.78
N PHE A 225 -19.97 -14.57 7.59
CA PHE A 225 -19.89 -15.53 6.49
C PHE A 225 -19.38 -16.88 7.02
N GLN A 226 -19.63 -17.93 6.25
CA GLN A 226 -19.18 -19.27 6.53
C GLN A 226 -18.21 -19.72 5.44
N ASP A 227 -17.07 -20.26 5.82
CA ASP A 227 -16.09 -20.81 4.89
C ASP A 227 -16.53 -22.19 4.36
N GLU A 228 -15.76 -22.74 3.42
CA GLU A 228 -16.02 -24.06 2.82
C GLU A 228 -16.00 -25.21 3.84
N ASN A 229 -15.36 -25.02 5.01
CA ASN A 229 -15.28 -26.00 6.07
C ASN A 229 -16.41 -25.86 7.10
N GLY A 230 -17.33 -24.93 6.88
CA GLY A 230 -18.45 -24.67 7.79
C GLY A 230 -18.10 -23.78 8.98
N THR A 231 -16.92 -23.14 9.00
CA THR A 231 -16.51 -22.21 10.05
C THR A 231 -17.15 -20.85 9.84
N VAL A 232 -17.79 -20.32 10.88
CA VAL A 232 -18.45 -19.02 10.85
C VAL A 232 -17.50 -17.95 11.35
N PHE A 233 -17.40 -16.83 10.59
CA PHE A 233 -16.60 -15.66 10.90
C PHE A 233 -17.46 -14.39 10.99
N PRO A 234 -17.20 -13.48 11.95
CA PRO A 234 -16.36 -13.68 13.14
C PRO A 234 -16.88 -14.81 14.04
N SER A 235 -16.00 -15.47 14.79
CA SER A 235 -16.38 -16.58 15.66
C SER A 235 -17.22 -16.10 16.85
N GLU A 236 -18.30 -16.79 17.14
CA GLU A 236 -19.15 -16.51 18.31
C GLU A 236 -18.68 -17.24 19.58
N THR A 237 -18.11 -18.41 19.40
CA THR A 237 -17.84 -19.36 20.50
C THR A 237 -16.37 -19.49 20.85
N SER A 238 -15.49 -19.26 19.88
CA SER A 238 -14.03 -19.32 20.07
C SER A 238 -13.48 -17.93 20.42
N GLY A 239 -12.47 -17.85 21.27
CA GLY A 239 -11.67 -16.65 21.49
C GLY A 239 -10.77 -16.28 20.31
N ALA A 240 -10.70 -17.16 19.29
CA ALA A 240 -9.99 -16.91 18.03
C ALA A 240 -10.94 -16.37 16.94
N PHE A 241 -10.39 -15.66 15.97
CA PHE A 241 -11.13 -15.08 14.84
C PHE A 241 -12.26 -14.12 15.29
N GLN A 242 -11.94 -13.25 16.22
CA GLN A 242 -12.83 -12.20 16.71
C GLN A 242 -12.24 -10.82 16.46
N ILE A 243 -13.13 -9.83 16.34
CA ILE A 243 -12.74 -8.42 16.29
C ILE A 243 -12.20 -8.02 17.67
N SER A 244 -11.13 -7.25 17.69
CA SER A 244 -10.51 -6.73 18.92
C SER A 244 -10.35 -5.21 18.86
N VAL A 245 -10.40 -4.57 20.03
CA VAL A 245 -10.08 -3.13 20.12
C VAL A 245 -8.63 -2.93 19.70
N GLY A 246 -8.40 -1.93 18.84
CA GLY A 246 -7.10 -1.64 18.24
C GLY A 246 -6.88 -2.29 16.86
N ASP A 247 -7.73 -3.22 16.44
CA ASP A 247 -7.66 -3.79 15.09
C ASP A 247 -7.79 -2.68 14.04
N LYS A 248 -6.99 -2.79 13.00
CA LYS A 248 -7.06 -1.90 11.83
C LYS A 248 -7.94 -2.53 10.76
N TYR A 249 -8.70 -1.69 10.07
CA TYR A 249 -9.53 -2.12 8.97
C TYR A 249 -9.54 -1.09 7.85
N SER A 250 -9.76 -1.53 6.63
CA SER A 250 -10.09 -0.70 5.48
C SER A 250 -11.56 -0.89 5.09
N ILE A 251 -12.12 0.11 4.43
CA ILE A 251 -13.45 0.03 3.86
C ILE A 251 -13.31 0.00 2.33
N LEU A 252 -14.00 -0.93 1.70
CA LEU A 252 -13.94 -1.19 0.27
C LEU A 252 -15.30 -1.00 -0.37
N ASP A 253 -15.32 -0.85 -1.69
CA ASP A 253 -16.52 -0.71 -2.51
C ASP A 253 -17.37 0.50 -2.13
N ILE A 254 -16.72 1.59 -1.75
CA ILE A 254 -17.31 2.90 -1.48
C ILE A 254 -16.65 3.99 -2.32
N GLN A 255 -17.28 5.14 -2.41
CA GLN A 255 -16.67 6.37 -2.89
C GLN A 255 -16.02 7.08 -1.69
N LEU A 256 -14.70 7.20 -1.67
CA LEU A 256 -14.02 7.93 -0.60
C LEU A 256 -14.08 9.46 -0.81
N PRO A 257 -14.00 10.25 0.28
CA PRO A 257 -13.77 11.69 0.21
C PRO A 257 -12.55 12.06 -0.65
N GLN A 258 -12.61 13.24 -1.30
CA GLN A 258 -11.58 13.69 -2.24
C GLN A 258 -10.17 13.73 -1.65
N GLU A 259 -10.02 13.93 -0.36
CA GLU A 259 -8.72 13.93 0.33
C GLU A 259 -7.96 12.61 0.17
N TYR A 260 -8.66 11.46 0.28
CA TYR A 260 -8.06 10.13 0.09
C TYR A 260 -7.71 9.86 -1.38
N ILE A 261 -8.50 10.39 -2.30
CA ILE A 261 -8.20 10.30 -3.74
C ILE A 261 -6.93 11.10 -4.04
N THR A 262 -6.85 12.33 -3.54
CA THR A 262 -5.69 13.21 -3.74
C THR A 262 -4.41 12.62 -3.15
N GLU A 263 -4.48 11.98 -1.99
CA GLU A 263 -3.36 11.28 -1.37
C GLU A 263 -2.90 10.10 -2.25
N ALA A 264 -3.83 9.26 -2.68
CA ALA A 264 -3.52 8.13 -3.56
C ALA A 264 -2.96 8.58 -4.93
N GLU A 265 -3.44 9.69 -5.51
CA GLU A 265 -2.88 10.28 -6.73
C GLU A 265 -1.43 10.75 -6.52
N LYS A 266 -1.13 11.31 -5.35
CA LYS A 266 0.23 11.72 -4.98
C LYS A 266 1.15 10.51 -4.87
N ASP A 267 0.71 9.46 -4.16
CA ASP A 267 1.48 8.22 -4.01
C ASP A 267 1.74 7.56 -5.36
N LEU A 268 0.72 7.55 -6.23
CA LEU A 268 0.85 7.05 -7.59
C LEU A 268 1.91 7.84 -8.39
N LYS A 269 1.93 9.15 -8.26
CA LYS A 269 2.92 10.01 -8.90
C LYS A 269 4.32 9.73 -8.37
N GLU A 270 4.48 9.60 -7.06
CA GLU A 270 5.78 9.30 -6.44
C GLU A 270 6.33 7.95 -6.89
N ALA A 271 5.49 6.90 -6.88
CA ALA A 271 5.88 5.57 -7.35
C ALA A 271 6.23 5.57 -8.84
N GLY A 272 5.42 6.22 -9.66
CA GLY A 272 5.65 6.34 -11.09
C GLY A 272 6.92 7.11 -11.43
N THR A 273 7.19 8.21 -10.72
CA THR A 273 8.42 9.00 -10.91
C THR A 273 9.65 8.18 -10.56
N LYS A 274 9.63 7.46 -9.43
CA LYS A 274 10.74 6.59 -9.01
C LYS A 274 11.09 5.54 -10.06
N ASP A 275 10.08 4.93 -10.65
CA ASP A 275 10.31 3.90 -11.68
C ASP A 275 10.75 4.52 -13.02
N PHE A 276 10.18 5.66 -13.40
CA PHE A 276 10.54 6.35 -14.63
C PHE A 276 12.00 6.85 -14.63
N GLU A 277 12.51 7.30 -13.49
CA GLU A 277 13.92 7.69 -13.31
C GLU A 277 14.91 6.53 -13.46
N THR A 278 14.45 5.29 -13.40
CA THR A 278 15.28 4.08 -13.53
C THR A 278 15.22 3.43 -14.90
N MET A 279 14.38 3.92 -15.80
CA MET A 279 14.18 3.42 -17.17
C MET A 279 15.06 4.15 -18.18
#